data_3c4506505f9e0928caa4d312ec41db2e
#
_entry.id   3c4506505f9e0928caa4d312ec41db2e
#
_cell.length_a   1.000
_cell.length_b   1.000
_cell.length_c   1.000
_cell.angle_alpha   90.00
_cell.angle_beta   90.00
_cell.angle_gamma   90.00
#
_symmetry.space_group_name_H-M   'P 1'
#
loop_
_entity.id
_entity.type
_entity.pdbx_description
1 polymer ?
#
loop_
_entity_poly.entity_id
_entity_poly.type
_entity_poly.pdbx_seq_one_letter_code
_entity_poly.pdbx_strand_id
1 'polypeptide(L)'
;MPMGLGAPVGSIVCGSAAFIQEARRTRRMLGGGMRQAGVLAAACLVALETMVERLAEDHAHARMLAEGLANIRGIRIDPARVQTNIVIFEVDPATGWDSIRLQQAVAERGVLLSLSGTRLRAVTHYHITRTDIMHALAVIQETLDSSRRDL
;
A
#
# COMPACT_ATOMS: atom_id res chain seq x y z
N MET A 1 -10.16 -6.51 2.66
CA MET A 1 -11.01 -5.40 3.08
C MET A 1 -10.30 -4.35 3.91
N PRO A 2 -9.34 -4.68 4.80
CA PRO A 2 -8.50 -3.63 5.40
C PRO A 2 -7.77 -2.85 4.30
N MET A 3 -7.27 -1.66 4.63
CA MET A 3 -6.59 -0.72 3.75
C MET A 3 -7.49 -0.08 2.68
N GLY A 4 -7.84 -0.73 1.59
CA GLY A 4 -8.64 -0.10 0.53
C GLY A 4 -10.06 0.28 0.97
N LEU A 5 -10.77 -0.65 1.59
CA LEU A 5 -12.16 -0.43 2.02
C LEU A 5 -12.29 0.11 3.46
N GLY A 6 -11.19 0.31 4.20
CA GLY A 6 -11.24 0.88 5.54
C GLY A 6 -11.84 -0.02 6.64
N ALA A 7 -12.14 -1.26 6.35
CA ALA A 7 -12.62 -2.20 7.37
C ALA A 7 -11.48 -2.59 8.33
N PRO A 8 -11.75 -2.83 9.63
CA PRO A 8 -10.71 -3.15 10.61
C PRO A 8 -10.01 -4.48 10.32
N VAL A 9 -10.74 -5.46 9.79
CA VAL A 9 -10.25 -6.77 9.38
C VAL A 9 -11.16 -7.34 8.28
N GLY A 10 -10.74 -8.41 7.65
CA GLY A 10 -11.62 -9.25 6.87
C GLY A 10 -11.04 -9.69 5.54
N SER A 11 -11.25 -10.97 5.29
CA SER A 11 -11.12 -11.60 3.98
C SER A 11 -12.40 -12.40 3.74
N ILE A 12 -12.93 -12.33 2.54
CA ILE A 12 -14.12 -13.10 2.14
C ILE A 12 -13.68 -14.10 1.08
N VAL A 13 -13.98 -15.36 1.35
CA VAL A 13 -13.78 -16.45 0.39
C VAL A 13 -15.13 -16.77 -0.24
N CYS A 14 -15.20 -16.70 -1.56
CA CYS A 14 -16.37 -17.03 -2.34
C CYS A 14 -16.08 -18.26 -3.21
N GLY A 15 -17.12 -19.08 -3.45
CA GLY A 15 -17.01 -20.27 -4.27
C GLY A 15 -18.28 -21.08 -4.29
N SER A 16 -18.24 -22.29 -4.88
CA SER A 16 -19.37 -23.21 -4.86
C SER A 16 -19.78 -23.61 -3.45
N ALA A 17 -21.04 -24.02 -3.27
CA ALA A 17 -21.54 -24.44 -1.95
C ALA A 17 -20.68 -25.56 -1.33
N ALA A 18 -20.26 -26.54 -2.12
CA ALA A 18 -19.38 -27.62 -1.66
C ALA A 18 -18.01 -27.11 -1.20
N PHE A 19 -17.38 -26.22 -1.97
CA PHE A 19 -16.12 -25.58 -1.59
C PHE A 19 -16.24 -24.78 -0.30
N ILE A 20 -17.30 -23.99 -0.15
CA ILE A 20 -17.51 -23.16 1.05
C ILE A 20 -17.79 -24.04 2.28
N GLN A 21 -18.48 -25.19 2.12
CA GLN A 21 -18.69 -26.13 3.22
C GLN A 21 -17.35 -26.70 3.72
N GLU A 22 -16.48 -27.11 2.83
CA GLU A 22 -15.15 -27.62 3.19
C GLU A 22 -14.25 -26.51 3.76
N ALA A 23 -14.27 -25.33 3.18
CA ALA A 23 -13.53 -24.16 3.69
C ALA A 23 -13.95 -23.81 5.13
N ARG A 24 -15.24 -23.89 5.48
CA ARG A 24 -15.74 -23.68 6.85
C ARG A 24 -15.24 -24.75 7.81
N ARG A 25 -15.16 -26.01 7.37
CA ARG A 25 -14.60 -27.11 8.16
C ARG A 25 -13.11 -26.88 8.42
N THR A 26 -12.35 -26.62 7.37
CA THR A 26 -10.91 -26.34 7.45
C THR A 26 -10.61 -25.15 8.35
N ARG A 27 -11.37 -24.05 8.20
CA ARG A 27 -11.25 -22.88 9.08
C ARG A 27 -11.39 -23.24 10.57
N ARG A 28 -12.36 -24.10 10.91
CA ARG A 28 -12.56 -24.56 12.32
C ARG A 28 -11.39 -25.40 12.81
N MET A 29 -10.89 -26.31 11.97
CA MET A 29 -9.75 -27.16 12.30
C MET A 29 -8.47 -26.36 12.57
N LEU A 30 -8.29 -25.25 11.82
CA LEU A 30 -7.14 -24.35 11.97
C LEU A 30 -7.34 -23.26 13.05
N GLY A 31 -8.38 -23.35 13.87
CA GLY A 31 -8.64 -22.37 14.92
C GLY A 31 -9.22 -21.03 14.43
N GLY A 32 -9.59 -20.88 13.17
CA GLY A 32 -10.10 -19.64 12.59
C GLY A 32 -11.58 -19.35 12.87
N GLY A 33 -12.20 -20.05 13.82
CA GLY A 33 -13.60 -19.82 14.22
C GLY A 33 -13.68 -18.71 15.27
N MET A 34 -14.33 -17.59 14.91
CA MET A 34 -14.62 -16.49 15.85
C MET A 34 -16.11 -16.48 16.21
N ARG A 35 -16.41 -16.43 17.52
CA ARG A 35 -17.75 -16.12 18.02
C ARG A 35 -18.02 -14.62 17.89
N GLN A 36 -19.30 -14.25 17.84
CA GLN A 36 -19.74 -12.85 17.77
C GLN A 36 -19.05 -12.04 16.67
N ALA A 37 -18.76 -12.67 15.53
CA ALA A 37 -18.12 -12.03 14.39
C ALA A 37 -19.00 -10.92 13.74
N GLY A 38 -20.25 -10.76 14.19
CA GLY A 38 -21.16 -9.75 13.68
C GLY A 38 -20.65 -8.32 13.82
N VAL A 39 -19.88 -8.01 14.86
CA VAL A 39 -19.28 -6.68 15.04
C VAL A 39 -18.30 -6.35 13.90
N LEU A 40 -17.48 -7.33 13.48
CA LEU A 40 -16.58 -7.17 12.35
C LEU A 40 -17.32 -7.22 11.00
N ALA A 41 -18.34 -8.07 10.90
CA ALA A 41 -19.16 -8.17 9.70
C ALA A 41 -19.94 -6.87 9.43
N ALA A 42 -20.45 -6.21 10.45
CA ALA A 42 -21.12 -4.91 10.32
C ALA A 42 -20.20 -3.85 9.70
N ALA A 43 -18.96 -3.74 10.20
CA ALA A 43 -17.95 -2.84 9.62
C ALA A 43 -17.63 -3.22 8.16
N CYS A 44 -17.57 -4.51 7.85
CA CYS A 44 -17.34 -4.98 6.48
C CYS A 44 -18.53 -4.67 5.55
N LEU A 45 -19.77 -4.73 6.03
CA LEU A 45 -20.97 -4.35 5.24
C LEU A 45 -20.91 -2.86 4.89
N VAL A 46 -20.69 -1.99 5.86
CA VAL A 46 -20.52 -0.55 5.62
C VAL A 46 -19.40 -0.29 4.60
N ALA A 47 -18.26 -0.98 4.76
CA ALA A 47 -17.15 -0.84 3.83
C ALA A 47 -17.52 -1.24 2.38
N LEU A 48 -18.28 -2.32 2.20
CA LEU A 48 -18.73 -2.76 0.89
C LEU A 48 -19.77 -1.82 0.27
N GLU A 49 -20.64 -1.24 1.08
CA GLU A 49 -21.70 -0.36 0.61
C GLU A 49 -21.19 1.06 0.28
N THR A 50 -20.17 1.55 1.00
CA THR A 50 -19.79 2.97 0.93
C THR A 50 -18.39 3.23 0.40
N MET A 51 -17.47 2.23 0.43
CA MET A 51 -16.05 2.47 0.13
C MET A 51 -15.59 1.92 -1.23
N VAL A 52 -16.41 1.13 -1.92
CA VAL A 52 -15.98 0.50 -3.18
C VAL A 52 -15.74 1.54 -4.26
N GLU A 53 -16.69 2.46 -4.47
CA GLU A 53 -16.59 3.49 -5.52
C GLU A 53 -15.40 4.43 -5.31
N ARG A 54 -15.04 4.74 -4.06
CA ARG A 54 -13.91 5.60 -3.78
C ARG A 54 -12.54 4.95 -3.99
N LEU A 55 -12.44 3.64 -4.24
CA LEU A 55 -11.19 2.98 -4.62
C LEU A 55 -10.55 3.59 -5.88
N ALA A 56 -11.37 4.18 -6.76
CA ALA A 56 -10.89 4.91 -7.93
C ALA A 56 -9.94 6.06 -7.55
N GLU A 57 -10.20 6.73 -6.42
CA GLU A 57 -9.33 7.80 -5.89
C GLU A 57 -7.99 7.25 -5.41
N ASP A 58 -8.01 6.12 -4.66
CA ASP A 58 -6.78 5.46 -4.22
C ASP A 58 -5.90 5.04 -5.40
N HIS A 59 -6.53 4.54 -6.47
CA HIS A 59 -5.82 4.16 -7.71
C HIS A 59 -5.26 5.38 -8.44
N ALA A 60 -5.99 6.49 -8.48
CA ALA A 60 -5.51 7.73 -9.08
C ALA A 60 -4.30 8.29 -8.31
N HIS A 61 -4.35 8.27 -6.97
CA HIS A 61 -3.23 8.67 -6.12
C HIS A 61 -2.01 7.76 -6.29
N ALA A 62 -2.21 6.44 -6.38
CA ALA A 62 -1.12 5.49 -6.63
C ALA A 62 -0.45 5.74 -7.98
N ARG A 63 -1.23 5.99 -9.03
CA ARG A 63 -0.71 6.32 -10.35
C ARG A 63 0.07 7.62 -10.34
N MET A 64 -0.46 8.68 -9.72
CA MET A 64 0.23 9.95 -9.58
C MET A 64 1.56 9.80 -8.83
N LEU A 65 1.58 9.00 -7.75
CA LEU A 65 2.82 8.68 -7.03
C LEU A 65 3.82 7.96 -7.94
N ALA A 66 3.38 6.94 -8.67
CA ALA A 66 4.25 6.17 -9.56
C ALA A 66 4.85 7.01 -10.69
N GLU A 67 4.04 7.86 -11.33
CA GLU A 67 4.47 8.78 -12.37
C GLU A 67 5.47 9.81 -11.83
N GLY A 68 5.21 10.34 -10.62
CA GLY A 68 6.14 11.24 -9.94
C GLY A 68 7.46 10.57 -9.60
N LEU A 69 7.43 9.36 -9.04
CA LEU A 69 8.62 8.57 -8.72
C LEU A 69 9.45 8.25 -9.96
N ALA A 70 8.84 7.97 -11.11
CA ALA A 70 9.55 7.70 -12.36
C ALA A 70 10.38 8.89 -12.85
N ASN A 71 10.04 10.12 -12.44
CA ASN A 71 10.78 11.34 -12.78
C ASN A 71 11.90 11.65 -11.76
N ILE A 72 11.97 10.94 -10.64
CA ILE A 72 13.02 11.13 -9.64
C ILE A 72 14.26 10.34 -10.05
N ARG A 73 15.36 11.05 -10.28
CA ARG A 73 16.63 10.42 -10.61
C ARG A 73 17.12 9.53 -9.46
N GLY A 74 17.40 8.26 -9.75
CA GLY A 74 17.82 7.28 -8.75
C GLY A 74 16.68 6.40 -8.23
N ILE A 75 15.47 6.58 -8.75
CA ILE A 75 14.35 5.66 -8.53
C ILE A 75 14.12 4.83 -9.80
N ARG A 76 13.87 3.55 -9.61
CA ARG A 76 13.50 2.61 -10.68
C ARG A 76 12.10 2.11 -10.45
N ILE A 77 11.20 2.47 -11.35
CA ILE A 77 9.78 2.06 -11.34
C ILE A 77 9.26 2.03 -12.77
N ASP A 78 8.32 1.13 -13.03
CA ASP A 78 7.49 1.14 -14.23
C ASP A 78 6.06 1.53 -13.84
N PRO A 79 5.62 2.77 -14.09
CA PRO A 79 4.27 3.23 -13.73
C PRO A 79 3.15 2.42 -14.38
N ALA A 80 3.38 1.82 -15.56
CA ALA A 80 2.38 1.01 -16.25
C ALA A 80 2.00 -0.28 -15.49
N ARG A 81 2.85 -0.72 -14.57
CA ARG A 81 2.59 -1.88 -13.71
C ARG A 81 1.76 -1.56 -12.46
N VAL A 82 1.51 -0.29 -12.19
CA VAL A 82 0.71 0.14 -11.03
C VAL A 82 -0.77 0.15 -11.42
N GLN A 83 -1.49 -0.90 -11.02
CA GLN A 83 -2.89 -1.12 -11.41
C GLN A 83 -3.88 -0.82 -10.27
N THR A 84 -3.41 -0.82 -9.03
CA THR A 84 -4.25 -0.61 -7.84
C THR A 84 -3.61 0.45 -6.93
N ASN A 85 -3.73 0.27 -5.65
CA ASN A 85 -3.26 1.20 -4.62
C ASN A 85 -1.88 0.84 -4.04
N ILE A 86 -1.16 -0.11 -4.63
CA ILE A 86 0.17 -0.53 -4.17
C ILE A 86 1.21 -0.10 -5.22
N VAL A 87 2.18 0.68 -4.77
CA VAL A 87 3.31 1.17 -5.58
C VAL A 87 4.59 0.53 -5.05
N ILE A 88 5.28 -0.24 -5.88
CA ILE A 88 6.55 -0.88 -5.54
C ILE A 88 7.64 -0.30 -6.44
N PHE A 89 8.72 0.15 -5.84
CA PHE A 89 9.84 0.77 -6.55
C PHE A 89 11.18 0.40 -5.91
N GLU A 90 12.25 0.65 -6.63
CA GLU A 90 13.62 0.36 -6.24
C GLU A 90 14.47 1.63 -6.23
N VAL A 91 15.47 1.66 -5.36
CA VAL A 91 16.52 2.68 -5.38
C VAL A 91 17.66 2.19 -6.26
N ASP A 92 18.13 3.03 -7.16
CA ASP A 92 19.30 2.70 -7.97
C ASP A 92 20.55 2.67 -7.07
N PRO A 93 21.28 1.54 -7.01
CA PRO A 93 22.50 1.43 -6.23
C PRO A 93 23.56 2.48 -6.59
N ALA A 94 23.55 3.01 -7.81
CA ALA A 94 24.45 4.06 -8.26
C ALA A 94 24.27 5.39 -7.50
N THR A 95 23.17 5.54 -6.74
CA THR A 95 22.94 6.72 -5.89
C THR A 95 23.71 6.69 -4.57
N GLY A 96 24.28 5.55 -4.19
CA GLY A 96 24.85 5.33 -2.86
C GLY A 96 23.79 5.12 -1.77
N TRP A 97 22.50 5.02 -2.15
CA TRP A 97 21.40 4.69 -1.27
C TRP A 97 20.94 3.25 -1.47
N ASP A 98 20.47 2.64 -0.40
CA ASP A 98 19.66 1.43 -0.43
C ASP A 98 18.24 1.70 0.09
N SER A 99 17.36 0.72 -0.07
CA SER A 99 15.95 0.86 0.31
C SER A 99 15.74 1.05 1.81
N ILE A 100 16.60 0.47 2.65
CA ILE A 100 16.50 0.57 4.12
C ILE A 100 16.87 1.98 4.56
N ARG A 101 18.01 2.48 4.07
CA ARG A 101 18.49 3.82 4.36
C ARG A 101 17.50 4.88 3.88
N LEU A 102 16.96 4.75 2.67
CA LEU A 102 15.96 5.68 2.16
C LEU A 102 14.69 5.63 3.00
N GLN A 103 14.18 4.43 3.33
CA GLN A 103 13.00 4.26 4.18
C GLN A 103 13.15 5.01 5.52
N GLN A 104 14.28 4.85 6.18
CA GLN A 104 14.56 5.50 7.47
C GLN A 104 14.61 7.03 7.33
N ALA A 105 15.35 7.53 6.35
CA ALA A 105 15.50 8.95 6.14
C ALA A 105 14.19 9.68 5.80
N VAL A 106 13.31 9.06 4.97
CA VAL A 106 12.01 9.67 4.65
C VAL A 106 11.02 9.53 5.81
N ALA A 107 11.15 8.50 6.66
CA ALA A 107 10.31 8.34 7.84
C ALA A 107 10.51 9.47 8.86
N GLU A 108 11.74 9.96 9.05
CA GLU A 108 12.06 11.12 9.88
C GLU A 108 11.36 12.41 9.41
N ARG A 109 10.95 12.42 8.14
CA ARG A 109 10.25 13.53 7.49
C ARG A 109 8.75 13.24 7.29
N GLY A 110 8.21 12.23 7.99
CA GLY A 110 6.78 11.90 8.01
C GLY A 110 6.30 11.02 6.85
N VAL A 111 7.18 10.50 6.00
CA VAL A 111 6.82 9.61 4.88
C VAL A 111 7.07 8.15 5.27
N LEU A 112 5.99 7.44 5.60
CA LEU A 112 6.07 6.05 6.04
C LEU A 112 5.95 5.08 4.86
N LEU A 113 7.02 4.36 4.59
CA LEU A 113 7.10 3.31 3.58
C LEU A 113 7.34 1.96 4.24
N SER A 114 6.99 0.88 3.56
CA SER A 114 7.31 -0.48 3.98
C SER A 114 8.30 -1.12 3.00
N LEU A 115 8.99 -2.16 3.46
CA LEU A 115 9.84 -2.98 2.61
C LEU A 115 9.05 -4.17 2.03
N SER A 116 9.37 -4.53 0.80
CA SER A 116 8.92 -5.75 0.13
C SER A 116 10.15 -6.45 -0.45
N GLY A 117 10.79 -7.29 0.35
CA GLY A 117 12.15 -7.77 0.08
C GLY A 117 13.14 -6.60 0.09
N THR A 118 13.87 -6.42 -0.99
CA THR A 118 14.84 -5.32 -1.18
C THR A 118 14.20 -4.05 -1.77
N ARG A 119 12.88 -4.05 -2.03
CA ARG A 119 12.16 -2.96 -2.65
C ARG A 119 11.36 -2.16 -1.65
N LEU A 120 11.10 -0.90 -1.96
CA LEU A 120 10.18 -0.04 -1.22
C LEU A 120 8.76 -0.23 -1.72
N ARG A 121 7.82 -0.17 -0.78
CA ARG A 121 6.39 -0.29 -1.03
C ARG A 121 5.66 0.86 -0.36
N ALA A 122 4.94 1.62 -1.16
CA ALA A 122 3.95 2.60 -0.72
C ALA A 122 2.54 2.06 -0.95
N VAL A 123 1.59 2.49 -0.13
CA VAL A 123 0.18 2.11 -0.24
C VAL A 123 -0.67 3.36 -0.09
N THR A 124 -1.51 3.64 -1.08
CA THR A 124 -2.52 4.69 -0.98
C THR A 124 -3.82 4.14 -0.41
N HIS A 125 -4.51 4.93 0.37
CA HIS A 125 -5.79 4.60 0.99
C HIS A 125 -6.54 5.88 1.34
N TYR A 126 -7.76 5.78 1.85
CA TYR A 126 -8.70 6.88 2.05
C TYR A 126 -8.18 8.05 2.93
N HIS A 127 -7.13 7.88 3.71
CA HIS A 127 -6.48 8.96 4.45
C HIS A 127 -5.38 9.67 3.64
N ILE A 128 -4.95 9.11 2.50
CA ILE A 128 -3.87 9.69 1.70
C ILE A 128 -4.46 10.62 0.65
N THR A 129 -4.14 11.88 0.77
CA THR A 129 -4.58 12.93 -0.12
C THR A 129 -3.57 13.22 -1.23
N ARG A 130 -3.99 13.97 -2.24
CA ARG A 130 -3.09 14.49 -3.27
C ARG A 130 -1.92 15.28 -2.69
N THR A 131 -2.17 16.07 -1.63
CA THR A 131 -1.12 16.85 -0.94
C THR A 131 -0.08 15.95 -0.31
N ASP A 132 -0.51 14.84 0.30
CA ASP A 132 0.42 13.87 0.90
C ASP A 132 1.29 13.18 -0.17
N ILE A 133 0.72 12.90 -1.36
CA ILE A 133 1.50 12.37 -2.49
C ILE A 133 2.57 13.37 -2.94
N MET A 134 2.21 14.64 -3.10
CA MET A 134 3.18 15.68 -3.49
C MET A 134 4.26 15.87 -2.43
N HIS A 135 3.90 15.85 -1.15
CA HIS A 135 4.85 15.88 -0.05
C HIS A 135 5.80 14.68 -0.09
N ALA A 136 5.29 13.46 -0.26
CA ALA A 136 6.10 12.26 -0.33
C ALA A 136 7.11 12.32 -1.49
N LEU A 137 6.68 12.77 -2.66
CA LEU A 137 7.57 12.94 -3.82
C LEU A 137 8.69 13.95 -3.54
N ALA A 138 8.36 15.12 -2.96
CA ALA A 138 9.34 16.14 -2.61
C ALA A 138 10.35 15.62 -1.59
N VAL A 139 9.89 14.95 -0.53
CA VAL A 139 10.75 14.38 0.51
C VAL A 139 11.70 13.34 -0.06
N ILE A 140 11.22 12.42 -0.91
CA ILE A 140 12.06 11.39 -1.54
C ILE A 140 13.11 12.04 -2.44
N GLN A 141 12.71 12.99 -3.27
CA GLN A 141 13.63 13.68 -4.18
C GLN A 141 14.72 14.42 -3.41
N GLU A 142 14.35 15.27 -2.44
CA GLU A 142 15.29 16.04 -1.63
C GLU A 142 16.28 15.16 -0.85
N THR A 143 15.78 14.02 -0.33
CA THR A 143 16.59 13.05 0.40
C THR A 143 17.68 12.44 -0.52
N LEU A 144 17.31 12.06 -1.74
CA LEU A 144 18.29 11.53 -2.70
C LEU A 144 19.26 12.60 -3.21
N ASP A 145 18.82 13.85 -3.32
CA ASP A 145 19.66 14.95 -3.81
C ASP A 145 20.65 15.48 -2.73
N SER A 146 20.33 15.34 -1.44
CA SER A 146 21.22 15.78 -0.35
C SER A 146 22.56 15.06 -0.33
N SER A 147 22.58 13.75 -0.59
CA SER A 147 23.82 12.95 -0.66
C SER A 147 24.78 13.34 -1.78
N ARG A 148 24.31 14.08 -2.76
CA ARG A 148 25.17 14.53 -3.89
C ARG A 148 25.93 15.82 -3.62
N ARG A 149 25.55 16.54 -2.58
CA ARG A 149 26.25 17.78 -2.18
C ARG A 149 27.45 17.50 -1.28
N ASP A 150 27.52 16.27 -0.75
CA ASP A 150 28.57 15.84 0.16
C ASP A 150 29.66 14.99 -0.54
N LEU A 151 29.60 14.87 -1.88
CA LEU A 151 30.59 14.24 -2.76
C LEU A 151 31.25 15.28 -3.70
#